data_a0f8b5d92f47e81297352b5f2af07841
#
_entry.id   a0f8b5d92f47e81297352b5f2af07841
#
_cell.length_a   1.000
_cell.length_b   1.000
_cell.length_c   1.000
_cell.angle_alpha   90.00
_cell.angle_beta   90.00
_cell.angle_gamma   90.00
#
_symmetry.space_group_name_H-M   'P 1'
#
loop_
_entity.id
_entity.type
_entity.pdbx_description
1 polymer ?
#
loop_
_entity_poly.entity_id
_entity_poly.type
_entity_poly.pdbx_seq_one_letter_code
_entity_poly.pdbx_strand_id
1 'polypeptide(L)'
;MKYFLAFFAALLLPISAKAGINEAIDETTQYLMRNWRSDETLKKLYPPQVLSVPTGTKVYGGCGEFMKGDHIGGSLYCPYTHTVFLDTSQLQDFYDAFGSSSIAYIIAHEFSHALQREFEIDLKDPNHELQADCMAGVFIAQGNKELGITREDVLSMSHVAYNIGGKTHGTGAQRAFSLLGGMGRVDFECNEASIQKLVGNEINHPLYKTLARTRSATGGANLTPTPYPKKLKNTLGL
;
A
#
# COMPACT_ATOMS: atom_id res chain seq x y z
N MET A 1 45.31 -40.11 30.74
CA MET A 1 44.79 -39.54 29.48
C MET A 1 43.31 -39.27 29.70
N LYS A 2 42.92 -38.00 29.84
CA LYS A 2 41.50 -37.59 30.00
C LYS A 2 41.04 -37.00 28.68
N TYR A 3 40.12 -37.63 27.99
CA TYR A 3 39.51 -37.15 26.76
C TYR A 3 38.42 -36.13 27.10
N PHE A 4 38.62 -34.85 26.72
CA PHE A 4 37.63 -33.82 26.77
C PHE A 4 36.77 -33.93 25.48
N LEU A 5 35.55 -34.36 25.60
CA LEU A 5 34.53 -34.27 24.53
C LEU A 5 33.98 -32.88 24.53
N ALA A 6 34.34 -32.07 23.53
CA ALA A 6 33.74 -30.78 23.26
C ALA A 6 32.38 -31.02 22.57
N PHE A 7 31.28 -30.73 23.29
CA PHE A 7 29.95 -30.70 22.72
C PHE A 7 29.78 -29.39 21.93
N PHE A 8 29.78 -29.48 20.61
CA PHE A 8 29.38 -28.38 19.74
C PHE A 8 27.86 -28.31 19.73
N ALA A 9 27.26 -27.43 20.54
CA ALA A 9 25.87 -27.08 20.44
C ALA A 9 25.68 -26.17 19.19
N ALA A 10 25.22 -26.76 18.08
CA ALA A 10 24.80 -25.99 16.93
C ALA A 10 23.57 -25.17 17.33
N LEU A 11 23.73 -23.85 17.49
CA LEU A 11 22.61 -22.93 17.60
C LEU A 11 21.87 -22.94 16.24
N LEU A 12 20.79 -23.70 16.19
CA LEU A 12 19.79 -23.58 15.13
C LEU A 12 19.09 -22.24 15.33
N LEU A 13 19.58 -21.21 14.65
CA LEU A 13 18.81 -19.97 14.52
C LEU A 13 17.50 -20.32 13.80
N PRO A 14 16.35 -19.93 14.32
CA PRO A 14 15.12 -20.14 13.59
C PRO A 14 15.21 -19.37 12.26
N ILE A 15 15.18 -20.11 11.16
CA ILE A 15 14.96 -19.53 9.85
C ILE A 15 13.51 -19.02 9.93
N SER A 16 13.35 -17.69 10.06
CA SER A 16 12.04 -17.07 9.94
C SER A 16 11.51 -17.40 8.55
N ALA A 17 10.60 -18.36 8.47
CA ALA A 17 9.89 -18.63 7.24
C ALA A 17 9.20 -17.33 6.84
N LYS A 18 9.45 -16.88 5.62
CA LYS A 18 8.79 -15.68 5.10
C LYS A 18 7.29 -15.96 5.10
N ALA A 19 6.50 -15.10 5.75
CA ALA A 19 5.04 -15.24 5.79
C ALA A 19 4.49 -15.45 4.38
N GLY A 20 3.56 -16.38 4.21
CA GLY A 20 2.87 -16.57 2.92
C GLY A 20 1.90 -15.42 2.65
N ILE A 21 1.41 -15.32 1.42
CA ILE A 21 0.46 -14.26 1.03
C ILE A 21 -0.77 -14.21 1.94
N ASN A 22 -1.35 -15.34 2.30
CA ASN A 22 -2.52 -15.38 3.17
C ASN A 22 -2.21 -14.82 4.57
N GLU A 23 -1.04 -15.11 5.10
CA GLU A 23 -0.57 -14.57 6.38
C GLU A 23 -0.37 -13.04 6.27
N ALA A 24 0.22 -12.54 5.19
CA ALA A 24 0.37 -11.12 4.96
C ALA A 24 -0.99 -10.38 4.83
N ILE A 25 -1.98 -10.99 4.17
CA ILE A 25 -3.35 -10.48 4.08
C ILE A 25 -3.99 -10.44 5.47
N ASP A 26 -3.91 -11.54 6.22
CA ASP A 26 -4.54 -11.68 7.53
C ASP A 26 -3.92 -10.71 8.54
N GLU A 27 -2.60 -10.64 8.64
CA GLU A 27 -1.89 -9.75 9.56
C GLU A 27 -2.22 -8.28 9.27
N THR A 28 -2.16 -7.88 8.00
CA THR A 28 -2.47 -6.50 7.62
C THR A 28 -3.92 -6.15 7.90
N THR A 29 -4.86 -7.02 7.51
CA THR A 29 -6.29 -6.79 7.73
C THR A 29 -6.60 -6.69 9.21
N GLN A 30 -6.08 -7.60 10.03
CA GLN A 30 -6.28 -7.58 11.48
C GLN A 30 -5.69 -6.32 12.11
N TYR A 31 -4.50 -5.89 11.68
CA TYR A 31 -3.90 -4.64 12.14
C TYR A 31 -4.82 -3.44 11.82
N LEU A 32 -5.25 -3.28 10.57
CA LEU A 32 -6.11 -2.16 10.15
C LEU A 32 -7.45 -2.15 10.89
N MET A 33 -8.05 -3.31 11.09
CA MET A 33 -9.29 -3.47 11.86
C MET A 33 -9.11 -3.12 13.35
N ARG A 34 -7.96 -3.49 13.96
CA ARG A 34 -7.66 -3.06 15.34
C ARG A 34 -7.42 -1.56 15.43
N ASN A 35 -6.66 -0.98 14.49
CA ASN A 35 -6.41 0.45 14.42
C ASN A 35 -7.74 1.21 14.31
N TRP A 36 -8.63 0.81 13.39
CA TRP A 36 -9.96 1.41 13.24
C TRP A 36 -10.77 1.39 14.54
N ARG A 37 -10.80 0.26 15.24
CA ARG A 37 -11.57 0.10 16.48
C ARG A 37 -10.96 0.80 17.70
N SER A 38 -9.67 1.07 17.69
CA SER A 38 -8.95 1.70 18.80
C SER A 38 -8.84 3.22 18.68
N ASP A 39 -8.98 3.77 17.48
CA ASP A 39 -8.98 5.21 17.27
C ASP A 39 -10.27 5.86 17.81
N GLU A 40 -10.14 6.96 18.54
CA GLU A 40 -11.27 7.62 19.21
C GLU A 40 -12.34 8.15 18.26
N THR A 41 -11.97 8.45 17.04
CA THR A 41 -12.89 8.92 15.99
C THR A 41 -13.45 7.75 15.21
N LEU A 42 -12.59 6.86 14.71
CA LEU A 42 -12.97 5.76 13.83
C LEU A 42 -13.80 4.70 14.53
N LYS A 43 -13.60 4.45 15.83
CA LYS A 43 -14.40 3.48 16.58
C LYS A 43 -15.90 3.77 16.61
N LYS A 44 -16.30 4.99 16.26
CA LYS A 44 -17.72 5.40 16.14
C LYS A 44 -18.32 5.05 14.78
N LEU A 45 -17.47 4.68 13.82
CA LEU A 45 -17.81 4.31 12.46
C LEU A 45 -17.68 2.80 12.30
N TYR A 46 -18.45 2.22 11.38
CA TYR A 46 -18.30 0.80 11.06
C TYR A 46 -17.05 0.60 10.19
N PRO A 47 -16.16 -0.34 10.53
CA PRO A 47 -15.06 -0.68 9.63
C PRO A 47 -15.60 -1.39 8.39
N PRO A 48 -14.92 -1.29 7.24
CA PRO A 48 -15.32 -2.01 6.04
C PRO A 48 -15.24 -3.52 6.26
N GLN A 49 -16.10 -4.27 5.57
CA GLN A 49 -15.89 -5.70 5.42
C GLN A 49 -14.68 -5.95 4.52
N VAL A 50 -14.00 -7.07 4.74
CA VAL A 50 -12.88 -7.48 3.88
C VAL A 50 -13.17 -8.87 3.36
N LEU A 51 -13.18 -9.03 2.05
CA LEU A 51 -13.44 -10.29 1.36
C LEU A 51 -12.33 -10.59 0.35
N SER A 52 -11.64 -11.70 0.55
CA SER A 52 -10.66 -12.22 -0.42
C SER A 52 -11.36 -13.07 -1.46
N VAL A 53 -11.21 -12.72 -2.73
CA VAL A 53 -11.89 -13.39 -3.86
C VAL A 53 -10.93 -13.54 -5.04
N PRO A 54 -11.07 -14.59 -5.86
CA PRO A 54 -10.31 -14.72 -7.10
C PRO A 54 -10.69 -13.67 -8.14
N THR A 55 -9.75 -13.33 -9.03
CA THR A 55 -10.02 -12.52 -10.24
C THR A 55 -11.20 -13.09 -11.01
N GLY A 56 -12.04 -12.22 -11.52
CA GLY A 56 -13.24 -12.61 -12.27
C GLY A 56 -14.42 -13.03 -11.41
N THR A 57 -14.31 -12.99 -10.07
CA THR A 57 -15.46 -13.24 -9.19
C THR A 57 -16.54 -12.20 -9.45
N LYS A 58 -17.78 -12.68 -9.66
CA LYS A 58 -18.94 -11.81 -9.83
C LYS A 58 -19.41 -11.29 -8.49
N VAL A 59 -19.49 -9.97 -8.36
CA VAL A 59 -19.94 -9.29 -7.15
C VAL A 59 -21.22 -8.53 -7.43
N TYR A 60 -22.24 -8.77 -6.60
CA TYR A 60 -23.51 -8.07 -6.68
C TYR A 60 -23.51 -6.94 -5.65
N GLY A 61 -23.93 -5.75 -6.04
CA GLY A 61 -24.06 -4.64 -5.08
C GLY A 61 -23.74 -3.25 -5.61
N GLY A 62 -23.65 -3.07 -6.93
CA GLY A 62 -23.54 -1.73 -7.52
C GLY A 62 -22.10 -1.18 -7.61
N CYS A 63 -21.07 -2.02 -7.37
CA CYS A 63 -19.67 -1.61 -7.54
C CYS A 63 -19.21 -1.60 -9.00
N GLY A 64 -20.12 -1.70 -9.95
CA GLY A 64 -19.83 -1.91 -11.38
C GLY A 64 -19.04 -0.80 -12.05
N GLU A 65 -19.06 0.41 -11.52
CA GLU A 65 -18.21 1.51 -12.01
C GLU A 65 -16.73 1.33 -11.68
N PHE A 66 -16.41 0.53 -10.65
CA PHE A 66 -15.05 0.20 -10.21
C PHE A 66 -14.58 -1.17 -10.74
N MET A 67 -15.40 -1.85 -11.53
CA MET A 67 -15.13 -3.19 -12.00
C MET A 67 -15.32 -3.28 -13.52
N LYS A 68 -14.68 -4.25 -14.15
CA LYS A 68 -14.91 -4.55 -15.56
C LYS A 68 -16.23 -5.33 -15.71
N GLY A 69 -17.34 -4.61 -15.77
CA GLY A 69 -18.68 -5.17 -15.60
C GLY A 69 -18.93 -5.56 -14.15
N ASP A 70 -19.60 -6.68 -13.89
CA ASP A 70 -19.88 -7.19 -12.53
C ASP A 70 -18.75 -8.10 -11.98
N HIS A 71 -17.53 -8.03 -12.54
CA HIS A 71 -16.45 -8.95 -12.19
C HIS A 71 -15.25 -8.22 -11.63
N ILE A 72 -14.66 -8.75 -10.57
CA ILE A 72 -13.44 -8.24 -9.97
C ILE A 72 -12.28 -8.38 -10.96
N GLY A 73 -11.57 -7.30 -11.17
CA GLY A 73 -10.35 -7.23 -12.00
C GLY A 73 -9.20 -6.52 -11.29
N GLY A 74 -9.21 -6.55 -9.96
CA GLY A 74 -8.24 -5.96 -9.06
C GLY A 74 -8.81 -5.81 -7.67
N SER A 75 -7.97 -5.55 -6.66
CA SER A 75 -8.43 -5.18 -5.32
C SER A 75 -9.11 -3.81 -5.40
N LEU A 76 -10.20 -3.64 -4.67
CA LEU A 76 -10.98 -2.41 -4.67
C LEU A 76 -11.83 -2.24 -3.40
N TYR A 77 -12.09 -1.01 -3.03
CA TYR A 77 -13.14 -0.68 -2.07
C TYR A 77 -14.46 -0.41 -2.79
N CYS A 78 -15.54 -1.04 -2.33
CA CYS A 78 -16.90 -0.80 -2.83
C CYS A 78 -17.69 0.08 -1.85
N PRO A 79 -18.01 1.33 -2.18
CA PRO A 79 -18.72 2.23 -1.28
C PRO A 79 -20.18 1.79 -1.02
N TYR A 80 -20.83 1.10 -1.96
CA TYR A 80 -22.23 0.70 -1.83
C TYR A 80 -22.45 -0.42 -0.80
N THR A 81 -21.48 -1.33 -0.68
CA THR A 81 -21.52 -2.45 0.27
C THR A 81 -20.62 -2.23 1.47
N HIS A 82 -19.86 -1.15 1.50
CA HIS A 82 -18.82 -0.87 2.49
C HIS A 82 -17.86 -2.06 2.64
N THR A 83 -17.36 -2.54 1.51
CA THR A 83 -16.54 -3.77 1.45
C THR A 83 -15.26 -3.53 0.67
N VAL A 84 -14.14 -3.95 1.23
CA VAL A 84 -12.86 -4.10 0.53
C VAL A 84 -12.83 -5.51 -0.08
N PHE A 85 -12.80 -5.58 -1.40
CA PHE A 85 -12.57 -6.82 -2.13
C PHE A 85 -11.09 -6.94 -2.44
N LEU A 86 -10.48 -8.02 -1.99
CA LEU A 86 -9.08 -8.35 -2.23
C LEU A 86 -9.00 -9.38 -3.35
N ASP A 87 -8.51 -8.99 -4.51
CA ASP A 87 -8.24 -9.91 -5.62
C ASP A 87 -7.00 -10.75 -5.32
N THR A 88 -7.22 -11.99 -4.90
CA THR A 88 -6.14 -12.88 -4.46
C THR A 88 -5.14 -13.21 -5.55
N SER A 89 -5.58 -13.23 -6.81
CA SER A 89 -4.66 -13.48 -7.94
C SER A 89 -3.75 -12.28 -8.18
N GLN A 90 -4.32 -11.07 -8.19
CA GLN A 90 -3.55 -9.83 -8.29
C GLN A 90 -2.58 -9.68 -7.12
N LEU A 91 -3.04 -9.93 -5.90
CA LEU A 91 -2.19 -9.84 -4.71
C LEU A 91 -1.05 -10.86 -4.74
N GLN A 92 -1.27 -12.08 -5.26
CA GLN A 92 -0.21 -13.06 -5.44
C GLN A 92 0.88 -12.53 -6.37
N ASP A 93 0.51 -11.92 -7.49
CA ASP A 93 1.46 -11.33 -8.44
C ASP A 93 2.29 -10.22 -7.78
N PHE A 94 1.66 -9.35 -6.97
CA PHE A 94 2.38 -8.32 -6.20
C PHE A 94 3.28 -8.91 -5.12
N TYR A 95 2.82 -9.93 -4.43
CA TYR A 95 3.61 -10.63 -3.43
C TYR A 95 4.86 -11.25 -4.03
N ASP A 96 4.74 -11.92 -5.17
CA ASP A 96 5.85 -12.56 -5.87
C ASP A 96 6.87 -11.54 -6.39
N ALA A 97 6.39 -10.38 -6.88
CA ALA A 97 7.25 -9.34 -7.43
C ALA A 97 7.91 -8.44 -6.37
N PHE A 98 7.22 -8.15 -5.26
CA PHE A 98 7.61 -7.09 -4.31
C PHE A 98 7.60 -7.52 -2.84
N GLY A 99 7.14 -8.73 -2.52
CA GLY A 99 7.11 -9.27 -1.16
C GLY A 99 5.88 -8.85 -0.35
N SER A 100 5.83 -9.26 0.92
CA SER A 100 4.69 -9.08 1.82
C SER A 100 4.28 -7.62 2.06
N SER A 101 5.23 -6.71 2.06
CA SER A 101 4.94 -5.28 2.27
C SER A 101 4.10 -4.66 1.15
N SER A 102 4.15 -5.22 -0.08
CA SER A 102 3.26 -4.81 -1.18
C SER A 102 1.78 -5.05 -0.85
N ILE A 103 1.50 -6.15 -0.15
CA ILE A 103 0.16 -6.52 0.30
C ILE A 103 -0.34 -5.52 1.35
N ALA A 104 0.52 -5.16 2.31
CA ALA A 104 0.19 -4.15 3.31
C ALA A 104 -0.18 -2.80 2.68
N TYR A 105 0.57 -2.37 1.66
CA TYR A 105 0.27 -1.12 0.96
C TYR A 105 -1.08 -1.18 0.24
N ILE A 106 -1.34 -2.23 -0.55
CA ILE A 106 -2.59 -2.33 -1.33
C ILE A 106 -3.80 -2.37 -0.38
N ILE A 107 -3.77 -3.20 0.67
CA ILE A 107 -4.88 -3.28 1.62
C ILE A 107 -5.10 -1.95 2.34
N ALA A 108 -4.03 -1.27 2.78
CA ALA A 108 -4.13 0.03 3.43
C ALA A 108 -4.69 1.11 2.49
N HIS A 109 -4.38 1.03 1.18
CA HIS A 109 -4.96 1.92 0.17
C HIS A 109 -6.48 1.74 0.05
N GLU A 110 -6.95 0.51 -0.03
CA GLU A 110 -8.40 0.23 -0.08
C GLU A 110 -9.12 0.63 1.22
N PHE A 111 -8.48 0.46 2.39
CA PHE A 111 -8.99 0.98 3.66
C PHE A 111 -9.05 2.50 3.69
N SER A 112 -8.15 3.17 3.00
CA SER A 112 -8.15 4.63 2.89
C SER A 112 -9.35 5.15 2.11
N HIS A 113 -9.79 4.43 1.08
CA HIS A 113 -11.05 4.74 0.40
C HIS A 113 -12.28 4.58 1.32
N ALA A 114 -12.26 3.59 2.22
CA ALA A 114 -13.31 3.47 3.22
C ALA A 114 -13.33 4.70 4.16
N LEU A 115 -12.16 5.21 4.57
CA LEU A 115 -12.08 6.45 5.34
C LEU A 115 -12.61 7.65 4.55
N GLN A 116 -12.20 7.79 3.29
CA GLN A 116 -12.68 8.89 2.43
C GLN A 116 -14.21 8.92 2.38
N ARG A 117 -14.83 7.76 2.23
CA ARG A 117 -16.30 7.64 2.26
C ARG A 117 -16.89 8.03 3.61
N GLU A 118 -16.35 7.52 4.72
CA GLU A 118 -16.88 7.78 6.05
C GLU A 118 -16.74 9.25 6.47
N PHE A 119 -15.74 9.95 5.95
CA PHE A 119 -15.53 11.38 6.16
C PHE A 119 -16.10 12.26 5.04
N GLU A 120 -16.89 11.67 4.12
CA GLU A 120 -17.53 12.39 3.01
C GLU A 120 -16.54 13.22 2.19
N ILE A 121 -15.33 12.69 1.98
CA ILE A 121 -14.29 13.35 1.19
C ILE A 121 -14.62 13.19 -0.29
N ASP A 122 -15.04 14.27 -0.93
CA ASP A 122 -15.40 14.32 -2.35
C ASP A 122 -14.25 14.91 -3.18
N LEU A 123 -13.27 14.11 -3.49
CA LEU A 123 -12.18 14.45 -4.39
C LEU A 123 -12.34 13.72 -5.72
N LYS A 124 -11.98 14.41 -6.81
CA LYS A 124 -11.94 13.78 -8.14
C LYS A 124 -10.58 13.15 -8.39
N ASP A 125 -10.56 12.10 -9.21
CA ASP A 125 -9.32 11.51 -9.68
C ASP A 125 -8.45 12.52 -10.46
N PRO A 126 -7.14 12.47 -10.28
CA PRO A 126 -6.35 11.55 -9.44
C PRO A 126 -6.19 11.98 -7.98
N ASN A 127 -6.80 13.09 -7.54
CA ASN A 127 -6.64 13.60 -6.17
C ASN A 127 -7.14 12.60 -5.12
N HIS A 128 -8.28 11.95 -5.39
CA HIS A 128 -8.87 10.93 -4.54
C HIS A 128 -7.92 9.76 -4.30
N GLU A 129 -7.33 9.24 -5.37
CA GLU A 129 -6.38 8.14 -5.34
C GLU A 129 -5.06 8.51 -4.63
N LEU A 130 -4.54 9.69 -4.92
CA LEU A 130 -3.29 10.15 -4.29
C LEU A 130 -3.47 10.43 -2.80
N GLN A 131 -4.65 10.88 -2.38
CA GLN A 131 -4.96 11.02 -0.97
C GLN A 131 -5.06 9.65 -0.30
N ALA A 132 -5.67 8.65 -0.95
CA ALA A 132 -5.71 7.28 -0.46
C ALA A 132 -4.28 6.69 -0.29
N ASP A 133 -3.37 6.92 -1.23
CA ASP A 133 -1.96 6.55 -1.09
C ASP A 133 -1.30 7.20 0.14
N CYS A 134 -1.56 8.50 0.37
CA CYS A 134 -1.04 9.21 1.54
C CYS A 134 -1.58 8.62 2.85
N MET A 135 -2.88 8.41 2.93
CA MET A 135 -3.52 7.83 4.12
C MET A 135 -3.08 6.40 4.37
N ALA A 136 -2.86 5.60 3.31
CA ALA A 136 -2.23 4.28 3.42
C ALA A 136 -0.85 4.37 4.05
N GLY A 137 -0.05 5.37 3.66
CA GLY A 137 1.24 5.66 4.28
C GLY A 137 1.14 5.94 5.78
N VAL A 138 0.12 6.70 6.21
CA VAL A 138 -0.15 6.97 7.63
C VAL A 138 -0.45 5.67 8.39
N PHE A 139 -1.35 4.83 7.88
CA PHE A 139 -1.65 3.54 8.49
C PHE A 139 -0.40 2.68 8.65
N ILE A 140 0.40 2.54 7.60
CA ILE A 140 1.62 1.73 7.62
C ILE A 140 2.64 2.30 8.62
N ALA A 141 2.80 3.61 8.67
CA ALA A 141 3.71 4.25 9.62
C ALA A 141 3.29 4.01 11.09
N GLN A 142 2.00 4.08 11.39
CA GLN A 142 1.45 3.78 12.70
C GLN A 142 1.64 2.30 13.07
N GLY A 143 1.46 1.41 12.09
CA GLY A 143 1.63 -0.05 12.24
C GLY A 143 3.07 -0.55 12.12
N ASN A 144 4.05 0.33 11.96
CA ASN A 144 5.42 -0.04 11.63
C ASN A 144 6.00 -1.16 12.51
N LYS A 145 5.82 -1.08 13.83
CA LYS A 145 6.32 -2.09 14.76
C LYS A 145 5.54 -3.40 14.70
N GLU A 146 4.24 -3.32 14.54
CA GLU A 146 3.34 -4.47 14.56
C GLU A 146 3.47 -5.27 13.27
N LEU A 147 3.55 -4.59 12.13
CA LEU A 147 3.72 -5.19 10.81
C LEU A 147 5.20 -5.51 10.48
N GLY A 148 6.12 -5.20 11.40
CA GLY A 148 7.54 -5.46 11.21
C GLY A 148 8.16 -4.73 10.01
N ILE A 149 7.64 -3.55 9.65
CA ILE A 149 8.05 -2.81 8.45
C ILE A 149 9.50 -2.35 8.57
N THR A 150 10.31 -2.80 7.65
CA THR A 150 11.74 -2.45 7.53
C THR A 150 11.93 -1.25 6.57
N ARG A 151 13.17 -0.78 6.44
CA ARG A 151 13.52 0.23 5.44
C ARG A 151 13.37 -0.30 4.01
N GLU A 152 13.72 -1.56 3.80
CA GLU A 152 13.58 -2.26 2.52
C GLU A 152 12.10 -2.36 2.14
N ASP A 153 11.22 -2.59 3.10
CA ASP A 153 9.77 -2.63 2.87
C ASP A 153 9.22 -1.26 2.44
N VAL A 154 9.68 -0.16 3.05
CA VAL A 154 9.33 1.20 2.61
C VAL A 154 9.74 1.44 1.16
N LEU A 155 10.92 0.99 0.75
CA LEU A 155 11.38 1.06 -0.65
C LEU A 155 10.51 0.20 -1.56
N SER A 156 10.21 -1.03 -1.15
CA SER A 156 9.38 -1.96 -1.91
C SER A 156 7.99 -1.37 -2.16
N MET A 157 7.31 -0.92 -1.11
CA MET A 157 5.98 -0.30 -1.22
C MET A 157 5.98 0.96 -2.11
N SER A 158 6.97 1.83 -1.96
CA SER A 158 7.08 3.01 -2.81
C SER A 158 7.38 2.64 -4.27
N HIS A 159 8.06 1.51 -4.51
CA HIS A 159 8.28 0.97 -5.84
C HIS A 159 6.99 0.41 -6.45
N VAL A 160 6.17 -0.30 -5.66
CA VAL A 160 4.83 -0.72 -6.08
C VAL A 160 4.00 0.49 -6.48
N ALA A 161 3.85 1.48 -5.59
CA ALA A 161 3.11 2.72 -5.87
C ALA A 161 3.59 3.40 -7.16
N TYR A 162 4.90 3.45 -7.38
CA TYR A 162 5.48 3.98 -8.60
C TYR A 162 5.10 3.20 -9.86
N ASN A 163 5.07 1.85 -9.79
CA ASN A 163 4.79 1.00 -10.95
C ASN A 163 3.29 0.93 -11.31
N ILE A 164 2.41 1.14 -10.35
CA ILE A 164 0.95 1.11 -10.60
C ILE A 164 0.36 2.49 -10.92
N GLY A 165 1.21 3.50 -11.18
CA GLY A 165 0.77 4.81 -11.64
C GLY A 165 -0.01 4.72 -12.95
N GLY A 166 -1.02 5.56 -13.10
CA GLY A 166 -1.91 5.54 -14.26
C GLY A 166 -2.62 6.87 -14.48
N LYS A 167 -3.37 6.95 -15.56
CA LYS A 167 -4.05 8.19 -15.95
C LYS A 167 -5.07 8.65 -14.91
N THR A 168 -5.80 7.73 -14.30
CA THR A 168 -6.83 7.99 -13.28
C THR A 168 -6.26 8.04 -11.87
N HIS A 169 -5.19 7.27 -11.59
CA HIS A 169 -4.60 7.12 -10.26
C HIS A 169 -3.42 8.06 -9.98
N GLY A 170 -3.10 8.95 -10.92
CA GLY A 170 -1.89 9.78 -10.86
C GLY A 170 -0.65 9.06 -11.39
N THR A 171 0.40 9.83 -11.67
CA THR A 171 1.67 9.27 -12.15
C THR A 171 2.36 8.45 -11.06
N GLY A 172 3.21 7.50 -11.43
CA GLY A 172 3.97 6.73 -10.46
C GLY A 172 4.78 7.59 -9.49
N ALA A 173 5.34 8.71 -9.97
CA ALA A 173 6.04 9.66 -9.13
C ALA A 173 5.13 10.31 -8.07
N GLN A 174 3.91 10.67 -8.46
CA GLN A 174 2.90 11.24 -7.56
C GLN A 174 2.47 10.22 -6.51
N ARG A 175 2.14 8.99 -6.92
CA ARG A 175 1.74 7.91 -6.02
C ARG A 175 2.82 7.59 -4.99
N ALA A 176 4.06 7.33 -5.45
CA ALA A 176 5.18 7.02 -4.56
C ALA A 176 5.48 8.18 -3.59
N PHE A 177 5.42 9.43 -4.07
CA PHE A 177 5.65 10.60 -3.22
C PHE A 177 4.55 10.78 -2.18
N SER A 178 3.30 10.57 -2.55
CA SER A 178 2.14 10.66 -1.66
C SER A 178 2.22 9.62 -0.54
N LEU A 179 2.49 8.36 -0.89
CA LEU A 179 2.70 7.28 0.07
C LEU A 179 3.83 7.59 1.07
N LEU A 180 4.98 8.05 0.56
CA LEU A 180 6.13 8.43 1.40
C LEU A 180 5.83 9.62 2.31
N GLY A 181 4.99 10.56 1.85
CA GLY A 181 4.47 11.65 2.67
C GLY A 181 3.67 11.15 3.85
N GLY A 182 2.70 10.29 3.62
CA GLY A 182 1.91 9.64 4.66
C GLY A 182 2.76 8.84 5.65
N MET A 183 3.84 8.23 5.18
CA MET A 183 4.82 7.55 6.05
C MET A 183 5.73 8.51 6.84
N GLY A 184 5.59 9.82 6.69
CA GLY A 184 6.46 10.82 7.33
C GLY A 184 7.91 10.80 6.84
N ARG A 185 8.14 10.30 5.61
CA ARG A 185 9.48 10.24 5.00
C ARG A 185 9.84 11.51 4.22
N VAL A 186 8.85 12.31 3.90
CA VAL A 186 8.96 13.62 3.27
C VAL A 186 7.98 14.59 3.92
N ASP A 187 8.26 15.87 3.88
CA ASP A 187 7.36 16.94 4.37
C ASP A 187 6.20 17.10 3.37
N PHE A 188 5.13 16.35 3.63
CA PHE A 188 3.92 16.33 2.81
C PHE A 188 2.73 15.84 3.66
N GLU A 189 1.60 16.51 3.53
CA GLU A 189 0.38 16.21 4.29
C GLU A 189 -0.70 15.61 3.38
N CYS A 190 -1.57 14.76 3.95
CA CYS A 190 -2.67 14.12 3.21
C CYS A 190 -3.88 15.05 3.00
N ASN A 191 -3.74 16.37 3.20
CA ASN A 191 -4.83 17.31 2.98
C ASN A 191 -5.00 17.67 1.50
N GLU A 192 -6.18 18.18 1.16
CA GLU A 192 -6.55 18.52 -0.21
C GLU A 192 -5.55 19.50 -0.86
N ALA A 193 -5.10 20.53 -0.14
CA ALA A 193 -4.19 21.54 -0.68
C ALA A 193 -2.84 20.94 -1.09
N SER A 194 -2.29 20.02 -0.29
CA SER A 194 -1.03 19.32 -0.60
C SER A 194 -1.22 18.37 -1.80
N ILE A 195 -2.32 17.66 -1.85
CA ILE A 195 -2.66 16.78 -2.97
C ILE A 195 -2.84 17.58 -4.26
N GLN A 196 -3.54 18.70 -4.24
CA GLN A 196 -3.70 19.59 -5.41
C GLN A 196 -2.35 20.08 -5.95
N LYS A 197 -1.43 20.51 -5.07
CA LYS A 197 -0.07 20.88 -5.47
C LYS A 197 0.69 19.73 -6.11
N LEU A 198 0.50 18.51 -5.59
CA LEU A 198 1.14 17.31 -6.14
C LEU A 198 0.62 17.01 -7.56
N VAL A 199 -0.69 17.08 -7.77
CA VAL A 199 -1.33 16.90 -9.09
C VAL A 199 -0.91 17.99 -10.06
N GLY A 200 -0.80 19.25 -9.60
CA GLY A 200 -0.30 20.39 -10.37
C GLY A 200 1.20 20.34 -10.67
N ASN A 201 1.94 19.35 -10.18
CA ASN A 201 3.41 19.29 -10.26
C ASN A 201 4.13 20.48 -9.60
N GLU A 202 3.51 21.07 -8.58
CA GLU A 202 4.03 22.26 -7.88
C GLU A 202 4.93 21.87 -6.68
N ILE A 203 5.21 20.59 -6.50
CA ILE A 203 6.04 20.07 -5.41
C ILE A 203 7.52 20.39 -5.66
N ASN A 204 8.09 21.25 -4.84
CA ASN A 204 9.50 21.61 -4.90
C ASN A 204 10.35 20.74 -3.94
N HIS A 205 10.32 19.42 -4.09
CA HIS A 205 11.10 18.49 -3.28
C HIS A 205 12.10 17.71 -4.13
N PRO A 206 13.38 17.55 -3.71
CA PRO A 206 14.40 16.85 -4.51
C PRO A 206 14.00 15.42 -4.87
N LEU A 207 13.37 14.70 -3.93
CA LEU A 207 12.87 13.35 -4.14
C LEU A 207 11.81 13.31 -5.24
N TYR A 208 10.80 14.20 -5.17
CA TYR A 208 9.74 14.25 -6.19
C TYR A 208 10.33 14.54 -7.58
N LYS A 209 11.24 15.51 -7.68
CA LYS A 209 11.93 15.79 -8.94
C LYS A 209 12.74 14.61 -9.48
N THR A 210 13.30 13.80 -8.58
CA THR A 210 14.03 12.58 -8.97
C THR A 210 13.06 11.52 -9.49
N LEU A 211 11.94 11.29 -8.80
CA LEU A 211 10.89 10.36 -9.23
C LEU A 211 10.28 10.78 -10.57
N ALA A 212 9.93 12.05 -10.71
CA ALA A 212 9.27 12.59 -11.92
C ALA A 212 10.14 12.55 -13.19
N ARG A 213 11.48 12.58 -13.05
CA ARG A 213 12.41 12.44 -14.19
C ARG A 213 12.52 11.02 -14.71
N THR A 214 12.18 10.04 -13.89
CA THR A 214 12.19 8.65 -14.31
C THR A 214 10.90 8.38 -15.07
N ARG A 215 10.97 7.67 -16.21
CA ARG A 215 9.79 7.37 -17.01
C ARG A 215 8.86 6.48 -16.18
N SER A 216 7.74 7.03 -15.71
CA SER A 216 6.75 6.23 -15.01
C SER A 216 6.02 5.32 -16.00
N ALA A 217 5.69 4.10 -15.56
CA ALA A 217 4.77 3.26 -16.29
C ALA A 217 3.43 4.00 -16.42
N THR A 218 2.96 4.17 -17.65
CA THR A 218 1.67 4.78 -17.94
C THR A 218 0.65 3.64 -18.15
N GLY A 219 -0.16 3.40 -17.13
CA GLY A 219 -1.39 2.61 -17.24
C GLY A 219 -1.26 1.11 -16.94
N GLY A 220 -2.02 0.69 -15.96
CA GLY A 220 -2.17 -0.69 -15.53
C GLY A 220 -1.07 -1.18 -14.60
N ALA A 221 -1.38 -2.19 -13.79
CA ALA A 221 -0.40 -2.83 -12.92
C ALA A 221 0.74 -3.41 -13.76
N ASN A 222 1.86 -2.68 -13.84
CA ASN A 222 3.06 -3.18 -14.48
C ASN A 222 3.92 -3.87 -13.42
N LEU A 223 3.79 -5.18 -13.35
CA LEU A 223 4.57 -6.05 -12.45
C LEU A 223 6.04 -6.21 -12.86
N THR A 224 6.42 -5.67 -14.01
CA THR A 224 7.83 -5.60 -14.40
C THR A 224 8.49 -4.46 -13.63
N PRO A 225 9.43 -4.73 -12.71
CA PRO A 225 10.10 -3.68 -11.97
C PRO A 225 10.79 -2.69 -12.91
N THR A 226 10.18 -1.52 -13.10
CA THR A 226 10.87 -0.42 -13.75
C THR A 226 12.04 0.00 -12.85
N PRO A 227 13.21 0.37 -13.40
CA PRO A 227 14.34 0.77 -12.58
C PRO A 227 13.94 1.94 -11.68
N TYR A 228 13.73 1.65 -10.42
CA TYR A 228 13.56 2.68 -9.41
C TYR A 228 14.89 3.42 -9.24
N PRO A 229 14.92 4.75 -9.21
CA PRO A 229 16.16 5.50 -9.22
C PRO A 229 17.10 5.06 -8.08
N LYS A 230 18.26 4.50 -8.40
CA LYS A 230 19.27 4.05 -7.40
C LYS A 230 19.64 5.14 -6.38
N LYS A 231 19.54 6.42 -6.76
CA LYS A 231 19.78 7.57 -5.88
C LYS A 231 18.73 7.72 -4.78
N LEU A 232 17.61 7.04 -4.87
CA LEU A 232 16.52 7.18 -3.93
C LEU A 232 16.86 6.69 -2.52
N LYS A 233 17.62 5.60 -2.41
CA LYS A 233 18.11 5.10 -1.11
C LYS A 233 18.82 6.21 -0.33
N ASN A 234 19.72 6.93 -0.98
CA ASN A 234 20.47 8.01 -0.34
C ASN A 234 19.62 9.22 0.01
N THR A 235 18.57 9.52 -0.78
CA THR A 235 17.68 10.68 -0.56
C THR A 235 16.68 10.42 0.56
N LEU A 236 16.30 9.17 0.79
CA LEU A 236 15.41 8.75 1.88
C LEU A 236 16.14 8.43 3.19
N GLY A 237 17.49 8.52 3.21
CA GLY A 237 18.29 8.11 4.37
C GLY A 237 18.18 6.61 4.67
N LEU A 238 17.91 5.79 3.63
CA LEU A 238 17.72 4.33 3.69
C LEU A 238 18.98 3.57 3.33
#